data_28da2acb97a39385238914f684474a14
#
_entry.id   28da2acb97a39385238914f684474a14
#
_cell.length_a   1.000
_cell.length_b   1.000
_cell.length_c   1.000
_cell.angle_alpha   90.00
_cell.angle_beta   90.00
_cell.angle_gamma   90.00
#
_symmetry.space_group_name_H-M   'P 1'
#
loop_
_entity.id
_entity.type
_entity.pdbx_description
1 polymer ?
#
loop_
_entity_poly.entity_id
_entity_poly.type
_entity_poly.pdbx_seq_one_letter_code
_entity_poly.pdbx_strand_id
1 'polypeptide(L)'
;MNWKIRKSEIDASISLGISQATGLSEKFVLLCMQRGLETKEQITAFVEGTQMEFHDPYLLHDMDKAVHRLTEAIESGEEIVVYGDYDADGITSTCILVETIEVLGGNVGYYLPNRFTDGYGPNAAAFKKLIENGAQLI
;
A
#
# COMPACT_ATOMS: atom_id res chain seq x y z
N MET A 1 3.77 28.66 18.56
CA MET A 1 3.19 27.36 18.16
C MET A 1 2.34 26.86 19.32
N ASN A 2 1.01 26.72 19.15
CA ASN A 2 0.13 26.29 20.23
C ASN A 2 -0.16 24.79 20.06
N TRP A 3 0.32 24.00 21.00
CA TRP A 3 0.01 22.57 21.06
C TRP A 3 -1.40 22.37 21.59
N LYS A 4 -2.22 21.58 20.88
CA LYS A 4 -3.51 21.09 21.39
C LYS A 4 -3.37 19.61 21.71
N ILE A 5 -3.49 19.28 23.00
CA ILE A 5 -3.61 17.88 23.41
C ILE A 5 -5.01 17.40 23.06
N ARG A 6 -5.14 16.36 22.25
CA ARG A 6 -6.42 15.73 21.98
C ARG A 6 -6.92 15.10 23.29
N LYS A 7 -7.98 15.68 23.87
CA LYS A 7 -8.67 15.04 25.00
C LYS A 7 -9.29 13.75 24.49
N SER A 8 -8.96 12.66 25.12
CA SER A 8 -9.59 11.36 24.90
C SER A 8 -10.80 11.28 25.84
N GLU A 9 -11.96 10.94 25.31
CA GLU A 9 -13.15 10.57 26.11
C GLU A 9 -13.07 9.10 26.58
N ILE A 10 -11.92 8.47 26.40
CA ILE A 10 -11.67 7.08 26.76
C ILE A 10 -11.62 6.97 28.27
N ASP A 11 -12.40 6.05 28.83
CA ASP A 11 -12.37 5.74 30.25
C ASP A 11 -11.02 5.13 30.63
N ALA A 12 -10.33 5.80 31.55
CA ALA A 12 -9.00 5.36 32.02
C ALA A 12 -9.05 3.97 32.69
N SER A 13 -10.17 3.55 33.21
CA SER A 13 -10.34 2.21 33.81
C SER A 13 -10.25 1.10 32.75
N ILE A 14 -10.74 1.36 31.54
CA ILE A 14 -10.71 0.40 30.42
C ILE A 14 -9.27 0.27 29.91
N SER A 15 -8.58 1.38 29.69
CA SER A 15 -7.19 1.36 29.22
C SER A 15 -6.25 0.68 30.21
N LEU A 16 -6.46 0.92 31.50
CA LEU A 16 -5.71 0.26 32.58
C LEU A 16 -6.01 -1.25 32.61
N GLY A 17 -7.26 -1.65 32.50
CA GLY A 17 -7.68 -3.06 32.48
C GLY A 17 -7.04 -3.83 31.31
N ILE A 18 -7.05 -3.25 30.11
CA ILE A 18 -6.41 -3.84 28.93
C ILE A 18 -4.88 -3.89 29.10
N SER A 19 -4.27 -2.83 29.62
CA SER A 19 -2.83 -2.77 29.93
C SER A 19 -2.41 -3.91 30.86
N GLN A 20 -3.13 -4.12 31.94
CA GLN A 20 -2.87 -5.22 32.89
C GLN A 20 -3.06 -6.60 32.28
N ALA A 21 -4.07 -6.75 31.42
CA ALA A 21 -4.39 -8.03 30.79
C ALA A 21 -3.44 -8.41 29.64
N THR A 22 -2.77 -7.44 29.03
CA THR A 22 -1.87 -7.65 27.88
C THR A 22 -0.39 -7.48 28.21
N GLY A 23 -0.07 -6.85 29.34
CA GLY A 23 1.31 -6.46 29.68
C GLY A 23 1.85 -5.25 28.89
N LEU A 24 1.03 -4.66 28.04
CA LEU A 24 1.37 -3.46 27.27
C LEU A 24 1.29 -2.21 28.15
N SER A 25 2.07 -1.18 27.84
CA SER A 25 1.99 0.08 28.60
C SER A 25 0.61 0.73 28.40
N GLU A 26 0.07 1.34 29.49
CA GLU A 26 -1.22 2.03 29.43
C GLU A 26 -1.25 3.14 28.37
N LYS A 27 -0.13 3.85 28.17
CA LYS A 27 -0.02 4.89 27.13
C LYS A 27 -0.15 4.33 25.73
N PHE A 28 0.41 3.15 25.48
CA PHE A 28 0.30 2.48 24.20
C PHE A 28 -1.15 2.00 23.96
N VAL A 29 -1.76 1.38 24.97
CA VAL A 29 -3.17 0.97 24.92
C VAL A 29 -4.06 2.18 24.62
N LEU A 30 -3.85 3.29 25.30
CA LEU A 30 -4.59 4.53 25.06
C LEU A 30 -4.43 5.05 23.62
N LEU A 31 -3.22 4.97 23.06
CA LEU A 31 -2.98 5.32 21.66
C LEU A 31 -3.70 4.40 20.68
N CYS A 32 -3.76 3.10 20.95
CA CYS A 32 -4.53 2.14 20.18
C CYS A 32 -6.02 2.45 20.21
N MET A 33 -6.56 2.70 21.41
CA MET A 33 -7.99 3.05 21.60
C MET A 33 -8.35 4.35 20.88
N GLN A 34 -7.48 5.36 20.89
CA GLN A 34 -7.69 6.61 20.14
C GLN A 34 -7.71 6.41 18.62
N ARG A 35 -7.27 5.26 18.12
CA ARG A 35 -7.28 4.86 16.72
C ARG A 35 -8.34 3.82 16.38
N GLY A 36 -9.27 3.56 17.31
CA GLY A 36 -10.41 2.67 17.11
C GLY A 36 -10.15 1.20 17.44
N LEU A 37 -9.01 0.87 18.07
CA LEU A 37 -8.76 -0.47 18.61
C LEU A 37 -9.22 -0.47 20.07
N GLU A 38 -10.47 -0.84 20.33
CA GLU A 38 -11.14 -0.61 21.60
C GLU A 38 -11.12 -1.82 22.54
N THR A 39 -10.78 -3.01 22.02
CA THR A 39 -10.79 -4.25 22.82
C THR A 39 -9.40 -4.84 22.97
N LYS A 40 -9.22 -5.67 23.99
CA LYS A 40 -7.99 -6.44 24.22
C LYS A 40 -7.61 -7.25 22.98
N GLU A 41 -8.60 -7.94 22.39
CA GLU A 41 -8.41 -8.81 21.24
C GLU A 41 -7.92 -8.04 20.02
N GLN A 42 -8.51 -6.87 19.73
CA GLN A 42 -8.10 -5.99 18.64
C GLN A 42 -6.66 -5.47 18.83
N ILE A 43 -6.32 -5.06 20.04
CA ILE A 43 -4.98 -4.55 20.35
C ILE A 43 -3.95 -5.67 20.30
N THR A 44 -4.26 -6.85 20.82
CA THR A 44 -3.38 -8.01 20.75
C THR A 44 -3.15 -8.43 19.29
N ALA A 45 -4.21 -8.55 18.52
CA ALA A 45 -4.13 -8.87 17.10
C ALA A 45 -3.29 -7.86 16.30
N PHE A 46 -3.43 -6.57 16.61
CA PHE A 46 -2.62 -5.51 15.98
C PHE A 46 -1.13 -5.65 16.32
N VAL A 47 -0.80 -5.93 17.58
CA VAL A 47 0.60 -6.08 18.04
C VAL A 47 1.24 -7.35 17.49
N GLU A 48 0.51 -8.44 17.44
CA GLU A 48 1.01 -9.74 16.98
C GLU A 48 1.00 -9.86 15.44
N GLY A 49 0.29 -8.99 14.75
CA GLY A 49 0.15 -9.04 13.29
C GLY A 49 -0.61 -10.27 12.77
N THR A 50 -1.31 -10.98 13.66
CA THR A 50 -1.92 -12.29 13.37
C THR A 50 -3.27 -12.22 12.67
N GLN A 51 -3.88 -11.05 12.56
CA GLN A 51 -5.21 -10.84 11.96
C GLN A 51 -5.21 -9.78 10.86
N MET A 52 -4.20 -9.77 10.01
CA MET A 52 -4.32 -9.04 8.76
C MET A 52 -5.01 -9.93 7.73
N GLU A 53 -6.35 -10.06 7.84
CA GLU A 53 -7.14 -10.49 6.69
C GLU A 53 -7.06 -9.36 5.65
N PHE A 54 -6.46 -9.65 4.52
CA PHE A 54 -6.50 -8.73 3.40
C PHE A 54 -7.93 -8.62 2.90
N HIS A 55 -8.37 -7.41 2.68
CA HIS A 55 -9.64 -7.19 2.00
C HIS A 55 -9.58 -7.77 0.59
N ASP A 56 -10.73 -8.19 0.08
CA ASP A 56 -10.85 -8.61 -1.32
C ASP A 56 -10.38 -7.45 -2.23
N PRO A 57 -9.34 -7.65 -3.06
CA PRO A 57 -8.84 -6.61 -3.95
C PRO A 57 -9.88 -6.10 -4.95
N TYR A 58 -10.90 -6.89 -5.26
CA TYR A 58 -12.01 -6.46 -6.12
C TYR A 58 -12.96 -5.44 -5.49
N LEU A 59 -12.78 -5.10 -4.21
CA LEU A 59 -13.42 -3.94 -3.59
C LEU A 59 -12.82 -2.60 -4.07
N LEU A 60 -11.64 -2.60 -4.67
CA LEU A 60 -11.09 -1.42 -5.32
C LEU A 60 -11.85 -1.12 -6.60
N HIS A 61 -12.15 0.18 -6.79
CA HIS A 61 -12.84 0.64 -7.99
C HIS A 61 -12.04 0.26 -9.25
N ASP A 62 -12.74 -0.30 -10.25
CA ASP A 62 -12.19 -0.72 -11.54
C ASP A 62 -11.09 -1.80 -11.48
N MET A 63 -10.95 -2.54 -10.39
CA MET A 63 -9.99 -3.64 -10.28
C MET A 63 -10.23 -4.72 -11.35
N ASP A 64 -11.50 -5.05 -11.61
CA ASP A 64 -11.91 -5.99 -12.64
C ASP A 64 -11.42 -5.57 -14.04
N LYS A 65 -11.56 -4.28 -14.35
CA LYS A 65 -11.10 -3.71 -15.64
C LYS A 65 -9.59 -3.69 -15.75
N ALA A 66 -8.88 -3.34 -14.64
CA ALA A 66 -7.44 -3.33 -14.63
C ALA A 66 -6.85 -4.74 -14.82
N VAL A 67 -7.40 -5.72 -14.12
CA VAL A 67 -6.99 -7.13 -14.25
C VAL A 67 -7.30 -7.63 -15.67
N HIS A 68 -8.48 -7.35 -16.21
CA HIS A 68 -8.83 -7.76 -17.57
C HIS A 68 -7.87 -7.15 -18.61
N ARG A 69 -7.61 -5.84 -18.53
CA ARG A 69 -6.70 -5.15 -19.47
C ARG A 69 -5.26 -5.68 -19.38
N LEU A 70 -4.79 -5.97 -18.18
CA LEU A 70 -3.46 -6.55 -17.97
C LEU A 70 -3.38 -7.97 -18.55
N THR A 71 -4.41 -8.78 -18.33
CA THR A 71 -4.49 -10.14 -18.90
C THR A 71 -4.47 -10.11 -20.42
N GLU A 72 -5.25 -9.23 -21.05
CA GLU A 72 -5.22 -9.05 -22.50
C GLU A 72 -3.84 -8.65 -23.03
N ALA A 73 -3.13 -7.75 -22.31
CA ALA A 73 -1.80 -7.34 -22.70
C ALA A 73 -0.79 -8.51 -22.65
N ILE A 74 -0.87 -9.32 -21.59
CA ILE A 74 -0.01 -10.51 -21.45
C ILE A 74 -0.29 -11.52 -22.57
N GLU A 75 -1.58 -11.85 -22.80
CA GLU A 75 -1.98 -12.82 -23.82
C GLU A 75 -1.64 -12.37 -25.25
N SER A 76 -1.68 -11.07 -25.50
CA SER A 76 -1.36 -10.46 -26.79
C SER A 76 0.12 -10.18 -26.99
N GLY A 77 0.96 -10.40 -25.97
CA GLY A 77 2.41 -10.14 -26.02
C GLY A 77 2.77 -8.66 -26.13
N GLU A 78 1.91 -7.78 -25.57
CA GLU A 78 2.15 -6.34 -25.56
C GLU A 78 3.37 -5.98 -24.71
N GLU A 79 4.04 -4.88 -25.07
CA GLU A 79 5.10 -4.29 -24.24
C GLU A 79 4.48 -3.56 -23.06
N ILE A 80 4.65 -4.11 -21.86
CA ILE A 80 4.11 -3.57 -20.61
C ILE A 80 5.22 -2.86 -19.86
N VAL A 81 4.95 -1.67 -19.32
CA VAL A 81 5.89 -0.95 -18.46
C VAL A 81 5.25 -0.62 -17.11
N VAL A 82 5.82 -1.11 -16.03
CA VAL A 82 5.44 -0.71 -14.69
C VAL A 82 6.11 0.60 -14.33
N TYR A 83 5.33 1.67 -14.25
CA TYR A 83 5.80 2.97 -13.82
C TYR A 83 5.71 3.06 -12.29
N GLY A 84 6.84 2.94 -11.62
CA GLY A 84 6.93 2.94 -10.16
C GLY A 84 7.17 4.31 -9.53
N ASP A 85 7.51 4.28 -8.25
CA ASP A 85 8.02 5.43 -7.51
C ASP A 85 9.43 5.12 -6.97
N TYR A 86 10.16 6.13 -6.57
CA TYR A 86 11.56 6.04 -6.12
C TYR A 86 11.71 5.78 -4.61
N ASP A 87 10.63 5.73 -3.85
CA ASP A 87 10.66 5.37 -2.42
C ASP A 87 10.60 3.84 -2.20
N ALA A 88 10.72 3.42 -0.95
CA ALA A 88 10.88 2.00 -0.65
C ALA A 88 9.65 1.17 -1.05
N ASP A 89 8.45 1.68 -0.84
CA ASP A 89 7.22 0.99 -1.20
C ASP A 89 6.94 1.04 -2.70
N GLY A 90 7.29 2.15 -3.38
CA GLY A 90 7.25 2.25 -4.84
C GLY A 90 8.18 1.24 -5.52
N ILE A 91 9.41 1.10 -5.03
CA ILE A 91 10.36 0.11 -5.55
C ILE A 91 9.87 -1.33 -5.30
N THR A 92 9.43 -1.63 -4.08
CA THR A 92 8.98 -3.00 -3.75
C THR A 92 7.70 -3.40 -4.47
N SER A 93 6.74 -2.49 -4.64
CA SER A 93 5.53 -2.76 -5.41
C SER A 93 5.83 -2.93 -6.91
N THR A 94 6.77 -2.15 -7.45
CA THR A 94 7.26 -2.34 -8.82
C THR A 94 7.88 -3.73 -9.01
N CYS A 95 8.74 -4.17 -8.09
CA CYS A 95 9.32 -5.52 -8.15
C CYS A 95 8.23 -6.60 -8.13
N ILE A 96 7.26 -6.51 -7.23
CA ILE A 96 6.16 -7.48 -7.13
C ILE A 96 5.37 -7.57 -8.44
N LEU A 97 5.02 -6.42 -9.04
CA LEU A 97 4.27 -6.39 -10.29
C LEU A 97 5.08 -6.95 -11.46
N VAL A 98 6.34 -6.54 -11.60
CA VAL A 98 7.23 -7.03 -12.68
C VAL A 98 7.39 -8.54 -12.57
N GLU A 99 7.81 -9.07 -11.42
CA GLU A 99 7.96 -10.50 -11.19
C GLU A 99 6.66 -11.28 -11.45
N THR A 100 5.52 -10.73 -11.03
CA THR A 100 4.21 -11.37 -11.27
C THR A 100 3.89 -11.45 -12.76
N ILE A 101 4.08 -10.36 -13.51
CA ILE A 101 3.81 -10.32 -14.95
C ILE A 101 4.77 -11.24 -15.71
N GLU A 102 6.05 -11.28 -15.34
CA GLU A 102 7.04 -12.19 -15.92
C GLU A 102 6.66 -13.66 -15.71
N VAL A 103 6.25 -14.03 -14.46
CA VAL A 103 5.81 -15.40 -14.14
C VAL A 103 4.57 -15.80 -14.95
N LEU A 104 3.69 -14.83 -15.26
CA LEU A 104 2.51 -15.03 -16.11
C LEU A 104 2.85 -15.04 -17.60
N GLY A 105 4.11 -14.87 -18.00
CA GLY A 105 4.58 -14.90 -19.38
C GLY A 105 4.44 -13.58 -20.12
N GLY A 106 4.20 -12.47 -19.42
CA GLY A 106 4.11 -11.14 -20.03
C GLY A 106 5.49 -10.56 -20.39
N ASN A 107 5.50 -9.72 -21.42
CA ASN A 107 6.67 -8.91 -21.80
C ASN A 107 6.63 -7.60 -21.01
N VAL A 108 7.46 -7.47 -19.96
CA VAL A 108 7.38 -6.36 -19.03
C VAL A 108 8.73 -5.75 -18.71
N GLY A 109 8.75 -4.42 -18.73
CA GLY A 109 9.85 -3.62 -18.20
C GLY A 109 9.36 -2.73 -17.05
N TYR A 110 10.26 -1.92 -16.52
CA TYR A 110 9.91 -0.96 -15.48
C TYR A 110 10.56 0.41 -15.74
N TYR A 111 9.96 1.44 -15.14
CA TYR A 111 10.51 2.77 -15.08
C TYR A 111 10.38 3.33 -13.67
N LEU A 112 11.50 3.71 -13.07
CA LEU A 112 11.54 4.41 -11.79
C LEU A 112 11.95 5.87 -12.04
N PRO A 113 11.10 6.85 -11.71
CA PRO A 113 11.41 8.24 -11.93
C PRO A 113 12.60 8.68 -11.08
N ASN A 114 13.42 9.56 -11.63
CA ASN A 114 14.51 10.15 -10.88
C ASN A 114 14.00 11.35 -10.07
N ARG A 115 14.20 11.32 -8.75
CA ARG A 115 13.75 12.37 -7.82
C ARG A 115 14.14 13.78 -8.22
N PHE A 116 15.30 13.94 -8.84
CA PHE A 116 15.86 15.26 -9.17
C PHE A 116 15.44 15.77 -10.55
N THR A 117 15.20 14.88 -11.52
CA THR A 117 14.89 15.25 -12.91
C THR A 117 13.42 15.11 -13.27
N ASP A 118 12.75 14.08 -12.74
CA ASP A 118 11.37 13.76 -13.14
C ASP A 118 10.33 14.27 -12.13
N GLY A 119 10.75 14.54 -10.89
CA GLY A 119 9.86 14.98 -9.81
C GLY A 119 9.09 13.83 -9.17
N TYR A 120 8.00 14.15 -8.47
CA TYR A 120 7.16 13.20 -7.78
C TYR A 120 5.88 12.91 -8.56
N GLY A 121 5.50 11.62 -8.62
CA GLY A 121 4.27 11.16 -9.25
C GLY A 121 4.34 11.01 -10.77
N PRO A 122 3.18 10.83 -11.43
CA PRO A 122 3.09 10.63 -12.87
C PRO A 122 3.68 11.81 -13.65
N ASN A 123 4.52 11.52 -14.65
CA ASN A 123 5.21 12.52 -15.46
C ASN A 123 4.89 12.32 -16.95
N ALA A 124 4.21 13.30 -17.53
CA ALA A 124 3.77 13.24 -18.93
C ALA A 124 4.92 13.09 -19.92
N ALA A 125 6.09 13.71 -19.66
CA ALA A 125 7.25 13.59 -20.53
C ALA A 125 7.86 12.17 -20.48
N ALA A 126 7.88 11.56 -19.29
CA ALA A 126 8.30 10.17 -19.14
C ALA A 126 7.34 9.20 -19.85
N PHE A 127 6.03 9.36 -19.68
CA PHE A 127 5.04 8.53 -20.37
C PHE A 127 5.18 8.65 -21.90
N LYS A 128 5.31 9.87 -22.43
CA LYS A 128 5.52 10.08 -23.86
C LYS A 128 6.74 9.30 -24.35
N LYS A 129 7.86 9.39 -23.65
CA LYS A 129 9.09 8.67 -23.99
C LYS A 129 8.90 7.14 -23.94
N LEU A 130 8.18 6.62 -22.95
CA LEU A 130 7.90 5.19 -22.85
C LEU A 130 7.03 4.71 -24.02
N ILE A 131 5.99 5.47 -24.38
CA ILE A 131 5.14 5.18 -25.55
C ILE A 131 5.95 5.22 -26.85
N GLU A 132 6.81 6.24 -27.04
CA GLU A 132 7.69 6.35 -28.20
C GLU A 132 8.70 5.18 -28.29
N ASN A 133 9.06 4.58 -27.16
CA ASN A 133 9.90 3.39 -27.06
C ASN A 133 9.14 2.05 -27.21
N GLY A 134 7.83 2.09 -27.44
CA GLY A 134 7.03 0.92 -27.75
C GLY A 134 6.10 0.44 -26.64
N ALA A 135 6.06 1.09 -25.47
CA ALA A 135 5.11 0.70 -24.42
C ALA A 135 3.66 0.80 -24.90
N GLN A 136 2.92 -0.28 -24.74
CA GLN A 136 1.49 -0.41 -25.13
C GLN A 136 0.58 -0.35 -23.90
N LEU A 137 1.09 -0.73 -22.73
CA LEU A 137 0.45 -0.60 -21.44
C LEU A 137 1.45 -0.01 -20.42
N ILE A 138 1.02 1.01 -19.67
CA ILE A 138 1.81 1.61 -18.58
C ILE A 138 0.96 1.60 -17.30
#